data_0e5f188d1a0de78fab4f836f0594da07
#
_entry.id   0e5f188d1a0de78fab4f836f0594da07
#
_cell.length_a   1.000
_cell.length_b   1.000
_cell.length_c   1.000
_cell.angle_alpha   90.00
_cell.angle_beta   90.00
_cell.angle_gamma   90.00
#
_symmetry.space_group_name_H-M   'P 1'
#
loop_
_entity.id
_entity.type
_entity.pdbx_description
1 polymer ?
#
loop_
_entity_poly.entity_id
_entity_poly.type
_entity_poly.pdbx_seq_one_letter_code
_entity_poly.pdbx_strand_id
1 'polypeptide(L)'
;MATLKVNDEHFVTEVLKSSKPIVVDFWAEWCGPCKMIGPILEEISNEMTNEVTIAKHNIDEEPNTPTKYGVRGIPTMLLFKDGELKSTKVGATPKSDIVSWIKENI
;
A
#
# COMPACT_ATOMS: atom_id res chain seq x y z
N MET A 1 -13.10 -1.99 -9.73
CA MET A 1 -12.14 -1.15 -9.03
C MET A 1 -11.86 -1.69 -7.69
N ALA A 2 -10.67 -1.98 -7.46
CA ALA A 2 -10.37 -2.74 -6.28
C ALA A 2 -9.45 -2.02 -5.31
N THR A 3 -8.56 -1.13 -5.79
CA THR A 3 -7.71 -0.38 -4.87
C THR A 3 -8.45 0.80 -4.26
N LEU A 4 -8.11 1.10 -3.00
CA LEU A 4 -8.73 2.17 -2.22
C LEU A 4 -7.79 3.38 -2.19
N LYS A 5 -8.31 4.56 -2.50
CA LYS A 5 -7.52 5.79 -2.36
C LYS A 5 -7.62 6.28 -0.92
N VAL A 6 -6.48 6.48 -0.26
CA VAL A 6 -6.44 6.98 1.12
C VAL A 6 -5.67 8.29 1.19
N ASN A 7 -5.90 9.05 2.26
CA ASN A 7 -5.31 10.37 2.45
C ASN A 7 -4.84 10.55 3.90
N ASP A 8 -4.18 11.67 4.17
CA ASP A 8 -3.66 11.97 5.51
C ASP A 8 -4.77 12.09 6.54
N GLU A 9 -5.85 12.78 6.17
CA GLU A 9 -6.95 13.07 7.09
C GLU A 9 -7.63 11.80 7.61
N HIS A 10 -7.83 10.81 6.73
CA HIS A 10 -8.59 9.60 7.05
C HIS A 10 -7.71 8.36 7.23
N PHE A 11 -6.39 8.54 7.34
CA PHE A 11 -5.48 7.39 7.43
C PHE A 11 -5.78 6.52 8.65
N VAL A 12 -6.02 7.13 9.80
CA VAL A 12 -6.33 6.37 11.02
C VAL A 12 -7.61 5.55 10.84
N THR A 13 -8.68 6.17 10.37
CA THR A 13 -9.97 5.48 10.24
C THR A 13 -9.97 4.43 9.14
N GLU A 14 -9.33 4.71 8.01
CA GLU A 14 -9.40 3.80 6.87
C GLU A 14 -8.30 2.75 6.86
N VAL A 15 -7.14 3.05 7.42
CA VAL A 15 -6.02 2.13 7.43
C VAL A 15 -5.83 1.47 8.78
N LEU A 16 -5.61 2.27 9.83
CA LEU A 16 -5.27 1.71 11.14
C LEU A 16 -6.45 1.00 11.79
N LYS A 17 -7.67 1.38 11.46
CA LYS A 17 -8.88 0.73 11.98
C LYS A 17 -9.48 -0.27 11.01
N SER A 18 -8.76 -0.62 9.95
CA SER A 18 -9.24 -1.61 8.98
C SER A 18 -9.43 -2.97 9.66
N SER A 19 -10.55 -3.64 9.35
CA SER A 19 -10.84 -4.96 9.89
C SER A 19 -10.05 -6.06 9.16
N LYS A 20 -9.57 -5.78 7.94
CA LYS A 20 -8.71 -6.68 7.18
C LYS A 20 -7.29 -6.14 7.18
N PRO A 21 -6.29 -7.01 6.96
CA PRO A 21 -4.94 -6.53 6.66
C PRO A 21 -4.99 -5.58 5.46
N ILE A 22 -4.17 -4.55 5.49
CA ILE A 22 -4.19 -3.53 4.44
C ILE A 22 -2.76 -3.17 4.03
N VAL A 23 -2.53 -3.14 2.72
CA VAL A 23 -1.27 -2.69 2.13
C VAL A 23 -1.48 -1.26 1.64
N VAL A 24 -0.61 -0.36 2.04
CA VAL A 24 -0.63 1.03 1.56
C VAL A 24 0.55 1.25 0.64
N ASP A 25 0.27 1.55 -0.62
CA ASP A 25 1.28 1.86 -1.64
C ASP A 25 1.48 3.37 -1.70
N PHE A 26 2.65 3.84 -1.28
CA PHE A 26 3.03 5.25 -1.39
C PHE A 26 3.65 5.47 -2.77
N TRP A 27 3.07 6.39 -3.55
CA TRP A 27 3.39 6.57 -4.95
C TRP A 27 3.29 8.04 -5.38
N ALA A 28 3.77 8.35 -6.58
CA ALA A 28 3.61 9.67 -7.19
C ALA A 28 3.46 9.53 -8.71
N GLU A 29 2.83 10.52 -9.33
CA GLU A 29 2.61 10.52 -10.76
C GLU A 29 3.91 10.49 -11.58
N TRP A 30 4.95 11.14 -11.07
CA TRP A 30 6.25 11.24 -11.77
C TRP A 30 7.11 9.99 -11.60
N CYS A 31 6.66 9.04 -10.81
CA CYS A 31 7.46 7.86 -10.45
C CYS A 31 7.19 6.72 -11.44
N GLY A 32 8.16 6.45 -12.33
CA GLY A 32 8.04 5.37 -13.32
C GLY A 32 7.83 4.00 -12.69
N PRO A 33 8.67 3.58 -11.73
CA PRO A 33 8.48 2.27 -11.07
C PRO A 33 7.13 2.14 -10.37
N CYS A 34 6.60 3.25 -9.81
CA CYS A 34 5.26 3.24 -9.20
C CYS A 34 4.20 2.88 -10.22
N LYS A 35 4.33 3.43 -11.44
CA LYS A 35 3.36 3.17 -12.50
C LYS A 35 3.47 1.75 -13.04
N MET A 36 4.63 1.13 -12.92
CA MET A 36 4.80 -0.26 -13.31
C MET A 36 4.04 -1.21 -12.40
N ILE A 37 4.04 -0.96 -11.10
CA ILE A 37 3.35 -1.86 -10.17
C ILE A 37 1.87 -1.52 -9.98
N GLY A 38 1.42 -0.34 -10.43
CA GLY A 38 0.01 0.04 -10.29
C GLY A 38 -0.96 -1.01 -10.80
N PRO A 39 -0.85 -1.44 -12.09
CA PRO A 39 -1.73 -2.48 -12.62
C PRO A 39 -1.60 -3.81 -11.87
N ILE A 40 -0.40 -4.14 -11.41
CA ILE A 40 -0.15 -5.37 -10.62
C ILE A 40 -0.94 -5.30 -9.31
N LEU A 41 -0.92 -4.16 -8.64
CA LEU A 41 -1.66 -3.98 -7.39
C LEU A 41 -3.17 -4.05 -7.61
N GLU A 42 -3.67 -3.54 -8.75
CA GLU A 42 -5.07 -3.70 -9.12
C GLU A 42 -5.44 -5.17 -9.24
N GLU A 43 -4.60 -5.96 -9.93
CA GLU A 43 -4.83 -7.39 -10.08
C GLU A 43 -4.86 -8.10 -8.74
N ILE A 44 -3.88 -7.82 -7.88
CA ILE A 44 -3.80 -8.43 -6.55
C ILE A 44 -5.03 -8.07 -5.74
N SER A 45 -5.45 -6.82 -5.79
CA SER A 45 -6.63 -6.35 -5.07
C SER A 45 -7.89 -7.12 -5.49
N ASN A 46 -8.02 -7.40 -6.79
CA ASN A 46 -9.16 -8.19 -7.29
C ASN A 46 -9.06 -9.65 -6.88
N GLU A 47 -7.85 -10.22 -6.95
CA GLU A 47 -7.63 -11.65 -6.70
C GLU A 47 -7.68 -12.00 -5.22
N MET A 48 -7.28 -11.07 -4.34
CA MET A 48 -7.16 -11.31 -2.90
C MET A 48 -8.16 -10.47 -2.09
N THR A 49 -9.28 -10.13 -2.68
CA THR A 49 -10.23 -9.18 -2.10
C THR A 49 -10.75 -9.60 -0.72
N ASN A 50 -10.83 -10.91 -0.46
CA ASN A 50 -11.29 -11.41 0.84
C ASN A 50 -10.19 -11.49 1.89
N GLU A 51 -8.93 -11.33 1.49
CA GLU A 51 -7.77 -11.53 2.37
C GLU A 51 -7.09 -10.23 2.77
N VAL A 52 -7.04 -9.26 1.85
CA VAL A 52 -6.28 -8.03 2.05
C VAL A 52 -6.92 -6.89 1.26
N THR A 53 -6.83 -5.69 1.81
CA THR A 53 -7.20 -4.47 1.11
C THR A 53 -5.92 -3.82 0.57
N ILE A 54 -5.96 -3.37 -0.67
CA ILE A 54 -4.84 -2.63 -1.26
C ILE A 54 -5.25 -1.16 -1.37
N ALA A 55 -4.48 -0.29 -0.72
CA ALA A 55 -4.74 1.15 -0.72
C ALA A 55 -3.59 1.87 -1.40
N LYS A 56 -3.88 3.05 -1.95
CA LYS A 56 -2.89 3.89 -2.62
C LYS A 56 -2.89 5.28 -1.98
N HIS A 57 -1.70 5.79 -1.71
CA HIS A 57 -1.49 7.07 -1.03
C HIS A 57 -0.51 7.91 -1.86
N ASN A 58 -0.99 8.99 -2.47
CA ASN A 58 -0.17 9.88 -3.29
C ASN A 58 0.64 10.80 -2.38
N ILE A 59 1.97 10.71 -2.43
CA ILE A 59 2.84 11.45 -1.51
C ILE A 59 2.89 12.95 -1.80
N ASP A 60 2.59 13.37 -3.03
CA ASP A 60 2.61 14.79 -3.37
C ASP A 60 1.35 15.49 -2.88
N GLU A 61 0.20 14.80 -3.00
CA GLU A 61 -1.07 15.34 -2.53
C GLU A 61 -1.20 15.25 -1.00
N GLU A 62 -0.60 14.21 -0.40
CA GLU A 62 -0.79 13.87 1.00
C GLU A 62 0.56 13.57 1.66
N PRO A 63 1.35 14.60 1.98
CA PRO A 63 2.75 14.39 2.39
C PRO A 63 2.96 14.04 3.86
N ASN A 64 1.95 14.19 4.71
CA ASN A 64 2.14 14.02 6.16
C ASN A 64 2.35 12.57 6.57
N THR A 65 1.55 11.66 6.05
CA THR A 65 1.63 10.24 6.42
C THR A 65 2.96 9.61 5.99
N PRO A 66 3.43 9.78 4.73
CA PRO A 66 4.72 9.20 4.36
C PRO A 66 5.87 9.75 5.21
N THR A 67 5.82 11.03 5.57
CA THR A 67 6.82 11.63 6.45
C THR A 67 6.80 10.97 7.83
N LYS A 68 5.60 10.76 8.38
CA LYS A 68 5.43 10.12 9.69
C LYS A 68 6.03 8.72 9.73
N TYR A 69 5.86 7.96 8.65
CA TYR A 69 6.36 6.58 8.62
C TYR A 69 7.77 6.47 8.02
N GLY A 70 8.44 7.61 7.79
CA GLY A 70 9.82 7.59 7.31
C GLY A 70 9.99 7.08 5.89
N VAL A 71 8.99 7.24 5.06
CA VAL A 71 9.05 6.84 3.64
C VAL A 71 9.95 7.81 2.90
N ARG A 72 11.06 7.31 2.36
CA ARG A 72 12.06 8.14 1.66
C ARG A 72 12.13 7.87 0.19
N GLY A 73 11.85 6.66 -0.22
CA GLY A 73 11.86 6.27 -1.64
C GLY A 73 10.51 5.72 -2.01
N ILE A 74 10.17 5.77 -3.30
CA ILE A 74 8.92 5.23 -3.80
C ILE A 74 9.18 4.36 -5.04
N PRO A 75 8.36 3.33 -5.27
CA PRO A 75 7.23 2.96 -4.42
C PRO A 75 7.69 2.33 -3.11
N THR A 76 6.95 2.59 -2.05
CA THR A 76 7.11 1.90 -0.77
C THR A 76 5.74 1.39 -0.36
N MET A 77 5.67 0.12 -0.01
CA MET A 77 4.43 -0.49 0.48
C MET A 77 4.57 -0.81 1.96
N LEU A 78 3.59 -0.36 2.75
CA LEU A 78 3.50 -0.68 4.17
C LEU A 78 2.32 -1.62 4.37
N LEU A 79 2.53 -2.72 5.09
CA LEU A 79 1.47 -3.67 5.41
C LEU A 79 1.09 -3.53 6.87
N PHE A 80 -0.18 -3.20 7.11
CA PHE A 80 -0.74 -3.07 8.46
C PHE A 80 -1.71 -4.21 8.73
N LYS A 81 -1.71 -4.66 9.97
CA LYS A 81 -2.68 -5.65 10.45
C LYS A 81 -3.06 -5.29 11.87
N ASP A 82 -4.36 -5.20 12.12
CA ASP A 82 -4.89 -4.84 13.46
C ASP A 82 -4.30 -3.53 13.97
N GLY A 83 -4.12 -2.55 13.07
CA GLY A 83 -3.61 -1.23 13.41
C GLY A 83 -2.10 -1.14 13.56
N GLU A 84 -1.38 -2.22 13.33
CA GLU A 84 0.08 -2.26 13.51
C GLU A 84 0.80 -2.46 12.20
N LEU A 85 1.90 -1.73 12.00
CA LEU A 85 2.78 -1.92 10.86
C LEU A 85 3.53 -3.24 11.02
N LYS A 86 3.27 -4.17 10.10
CA LYS A 86 3.88 -5.51 10.16
C LYS A 86 5.10 -5.65 9.28
N SER A 87 5.12 -5.00 8.11
CA SER A 87 6.24 -5.15 7.19
C SER A 87 6.27 -4.00 6.19
N THR A 88 7.46 -3.75 5.67
CA THR A 88 7.71 -2.70 4.66
C THR A 88 8.39 -3.33 3.46
N LYS A 89 7.94 -2.97 2.26
CA LYS A 89 8.55 -3.44 1.02
C LYS A 89 8.85 -2.23 0.13
N VAL A 90 10.14 -2.02 -0.15
CA VAL A 90 10.60 -0.86 -0.92
C VAL A 90 10.93 -1.29 -2.34
N GLY A 91 10.50 -0.46 -3.31
CA GLY A 91 10.85 -0.68 -4.72
C GLY A 91 9.84 -1.51 -5.48
N ALA A 92 9.96 -1.47 -6.82
CA ALA A 92 9.10 -2.24 -7.71
C ALA A 92 9.66 -3.65 -7.85
N THR A 93 8.79 -4.65 -7.69
CA THR A 93 9.16 -6.06 -7.82
C THR A 93 8.07 -6.80 -8.60
N PRO A 94 8.35 -8.01 -9.10
CA PRO A 94 7.34 -8.81 -9.79
C PRO A 94 6.14 -9.11 -8.91
N LYS A 95 5.00 -9.36 -9.55
CA LYS A 95 3.75 -9.67 -8.86
C LYS A 95 3.90 -10.81 -7.85
N SER A 96 4.61 -11.88 -8.24
CA SER A 96 4.78 -13.04 -7.36
C SER A 96 5.49 -12.68 -6.06
N ASP A 97 6.46 -11.76 -6.10
CA ASP A 97 7.15 -11.31 -4.91
C ASP A 97 6.21 -10.54 -3.97
N ILE A 98 5.36 -9.69 -4.55
CA ILE A 98 4.40 -8.91 -3.77
C ILE A 98 3.38 -9.84 -3.12
N VAL A 99 2.85 -10.81 -3.87
CA VAL A 99 1.87 -11.77 -3.35
C VAL A 99 2.48 -12.60 -2.21
N SER A 100 3.71 -13.08 -2.41
CA SER A 100 4.41 -13.85 -1.37
C SER A 100 4.62 -13.01 -0.10
N TRP A 101 5.05 -11.76 -0.27
CA TRP A 101 5.25 -10.84 0.85
C TRP A 101 3.95 -10.61 1.62
N ILE A 102 2.84 -10.41 0.92
CA ILE A 102 1.55 -10.23 1.55
C ILE A 102 1.19 -11.48 2.35
N LYS A 103 1.29 -12.65 1.73
CA LYS A 103 0.88 -13.92 2.37
C LYS A 103 1.72 -14.23 3.60
N GLU A 104 2.98 -13.83 3.61
CA GLU A 104 3.87 -14.04 4.77
C GLU A 104 3.48 -13.18 5.96
N ASN A 105 2.72 -12.11 5.75
CA ASN A 105 2.48 -11.11 6.79
C ASN A 105 1.02 -10.97 7.19
N ILE A 106 0.16 -11.76 6.62
CA ILE A 106 -1.26 -11.74 6.99
C ILE A 106 -1.67 -13.04 7.66
#